data_02d544448674ea5d55d1a5ce591afca9
#
_entry.id   02d544448674ea5d55d1a5ce591afca9
#
_cell.length_a   1.000
_cell.length_b   1.000
_cell.length_c   1.000
_cell.angle_alpha   90.00
_cell.angle_beta   90.00
_cell.angle_gamma   90.00
#
_symmetry.space_group_name_H-M   'P 1'
#
loop_
_entity.id
_entity.type
_entity.pdbx_description
1 polymer ?
#
loop_
_entity_poly.entity_id
_entity_poly.type
_entity_poly.pdbx_seq_one_letter_code
_entity_poly.pdbx_strand_id
1 'polypeptide(L)'
;AIAIAFTGGRPAMTTGATGAIALVIAPVARGYGMDYFIATVLLGGVLQIVLGALGVAKLQRFIPRSVMLGFVNALGIMIFTAQLEHLIDVPWMVYPLVGLGVVIMIFFPKLTSVIPAPLVTIIVLTGLVIAAGLTVPTVSDMGKMPETLPSLFIPNVPWTLETLQILSLIHI
;
A
#
# COMPACT_ATOMS: atom_id res chain seq x y z
N ALA A 1 -1.44 -12.83 6.91
CA ALA A 1 -0.26 -13.44 7.55
C ALA A 1 -0.51 -14.91 7.89
N ILE A 2 -1.56 -15.28 8.67
CA ILE A 2 -1.82 -16.65 9.12
C ILE A 2 -1.97 -17.63 7.95
N ALA A 3 -2.81 -17.33 6.95
CA ALA A 3 -2.98 -18.19 5.78
C ALA A 3 -1.66 -18.44 5.04
N ILE A 4 -0.82 -17.42 4.91
CA ILE A 4 0.47 -17.51 4.23
C ILE A 4 1.49 -18.32 5.04
N ALA A 5 1.41 -18.29 6.37
CA ALA A 5 2.25 -19.12 7.22
C ALA A 5 2.06 -20.62 6.95
N PHE A 6 0.83 -21.02 6.57
CA PHE A 6 0.52 -22.41 6.23
C PHE A 6 0.69 -22.74 4.73
N THR A 7 0.44 -21.79 3.84
CA THR A 7 0.45 -22.02 2.38
C THR A 7 1.66 -21.42 1.68
N GLY A 8 2.48 -20.64 2.37
CA GLY A 8 3.66 -19.98 1.80
C GLY A 8 4.77 -20.98 1.43
N GLY A 9 5.42 -20.73 0.29
CA GLY A 9 6.47 -21.59 -0.24
C GLY A 9 7.87 -21.42 0.39
N ARG A 10 8.08 -20.40 1.24
CA ARG A 10 9.36 -20.12 1.89
C ARG A 10 9.17 -19.71 3.35
N PRO A 11 10.06 -20.14 4.26
CA PRO A 11 10.08 -19.66 5.64
C PRO A 11 10.24 -18.14 5.71
N ALA A 12 9.55 -17.51 6.64
CA ALA A 12 9.57 -16.06 6.89
C ALA A 12 9.09 -15.18 5.71
N MET A 13 8.34 -15.75 4.77
CA MET A 13 7.73 -14.99 3.68
C MET A 13 6.45 -14.33 4.16
N THR A 14 6.35 -13.02 4.01
CA THR A 14 5.12 -12.26 4.24
C THR A 14 4.61 -11.72 2.93
N THR A 15 3.31 -11.77 2.72
CA THR A 15 2.64 -11.08 1.61
C THR A 15 1.57 -10.16 2.17
N GLY A 16 1.35 -9.06 1.51
CA GLY A 16 0.35 -8.08 1.88
C GLY A 16 0.13 -7.09 0.75
N ALA A 17 -0.93 -6.29 0.85
CA ALA A 17 -1.13 -5.18 -0.05
C ALA A 17 0.02 -4.18 0.09
N THR A 18 0.70 -3.90 -1.01
CA THR A 18 1.77 -2.91 -1.04
C THR A 18 1.19 -1.52 -1.29
N GLY A 19 1.91 -0.47 -0.87
CA GLY A 19 1.54 0.91 -1.20
C GLY A 19 1.37 1.14 -2.70
N ALA A 20 2.15 0.46 -3.54
CA ALA A 20 2.01 0.50 -5.00
C ALA A 20 0.64 0.01 -5.47
N ILE A 21 0.14 -1.10 -4.91
CA ILE A 21 -1.20 -1.62 -5.22
C ILE A 21 -2.27 -0.63 -4.75
N ALA A 22 -2.10 -0.05 -3.56
CA ALA A 22 -3.04 0.94 -3.04
C ALA A 22 -3.18 2.16 -3.96
N LEU A 23 -2.07 2.65 -4.54
CA LEU A 23 -2.10 3.77 -5.50
C LEU A 23 -2.89 3.44 -6.76
N VAL A 24 -2.81 2.20 -7.24
CA VAL A 24 -3.53 1.76 -8.45
C VAL A 24 -5.01 1.49 -8.17
N ILE A 25 -5.33 0.92 -7.02
CA ILE A 25 -6.70 0.50 -6.67
C ILE A 25 -7.53 1.66 -6.07
N ALA A 26 -6.91 2.61 -5.36
CA ALA A 26 -7.63 3.72 -4.74
C ALA A 26 -8.51 4.54 -5.71
N PRO A 27 -8.09 4.86 -6.94
CA PRO A 27 -8.95 5.52 -7.93
C PRO A 27 -10.21 4.74 -8.27
N VAL A 28 -10.16 3.41 -8.30
CA VAL A 28 -11.33 2.56 -8.55
C VAL A 28 -12.34 2.66 -7.41
N ALA A 29 -11.85 2.60 -6.17
CA ALA A 29 -12.71 2.75 -5.00
C ALA A 29 -13.39 4.14 -4.96
N ARG A 30 -12.68 5.19 -5.38
CA ARG A 30 -13.21 6.56 -5.42
C ARG A 30 -14.15 6.80 -6.59
N GLY A 31 -13.87 6.23 -7.76
CA GLY A 31 -14.66 6.45 -8.99
C GLY A 31 -15.85 5.52 -9.15
N TYR A 32 -15.72 4.27 -8.76
CA TYR A 32 -16.72 3.22 -9.01
C TYR A 32 -17.31 2.61 -7.74
N GLY A 33 -16.76 2.96 -6.57
CA GLY A 33 -17.27 2.49 -5.28
C GLY A 33 -16.63 1.20 -4.78
N MET A 34 -17.06 0.79 -3.57
CA MET A 34 -16.46 -0.33 -2.84
C MET A 34 -16.73 -1.69 -3.48
N ASP A 35 -17.87 -1.86 -4.17
CA ASP A 35 -18.20 -3.10 -4.87
C ASP A 35 -17.19 -3.41 -5.97
N TYR A 36 -16.87 -2.44 -6.79
CA TYR A 36 -15.86 -2.58 -7.85
C TYR A 36 -14.45 -2.79 -7.28
N PHE A 37 -14.14 -2.12 -6.19
CA PHE A 37 -12.87 -2.33 -5.48
C PHE A 37 -12.71 -3.80 -5.04
N ILE A 38 -13.72 -4.35 -4.36
CA ILE A 38 -13.70 -5.72 -3.88
C ILE A 38 -13.69 -6.71 -5.05
N ALA A 39 -14.52 -6.47 -6.09
CA ALA A 39 -14.54 -7.30 -7.29
C ALA A 39 -13.16 -7.35 -7.98
N THR A 40 -12.47 -6.20 -8.05
CA THR A 40 -11.10 -6.12 -8.62
C THR A 40 -10.11 -6.94 -7.81
N VAL A 41 -10.13 -6.83 -6.49
CA VAL A 41 -9.24 -7.59 -5.61
C VAL A 41 -9.50 -9.10 -5.74
N LEU A 42 -10.77 -9.51 -5.81
CA LEU A 42 -11.14 -10.91 -6.02
C LEU A 42 -10.67 -11.43 -7.38
N LEU A 43 -10.90 -10.66 -8.45
CA LEU A 43 -10.44 -11.02 -9.79
C LEU A 43 -8.92 -11.14 -9.83
N GLY A 44 -8.20 -10.19 -9.23
CA GLY A 44 -6.74 -10.24 -9.11
C GLY A 44 -6.27 -11.50 -8.37
N GLY A 45 -6.94 -11.87 -7.28
CA GLY A 45 -6.65 -13.09 -6.54
C GLY A 45 -6.86 -14.34 -7.39
N VAL A 46 -7.97 -14.42 -8.13
CA VAL A 46 -8.24 -15.54 -9.05
C VAL A 46 -7.20 -15.63 -10.14
N LEU A 47 -6.85 -14.50 -10.78
CA LEU A 47 -5.81 -14.46 -11.81
C LEU A 47 -4.46 -14.90 -11.26
N GLN A 48 -4.09 -14.48 -10.06
CA GLN A 48 -2.85 -14.92 -9.42
C GLN A 48 -2.81 -16.44 -9.18
N ILE A 49 -3.93 -17.03 -8.75
CA ILE A 49 -4.04 -18.49 -8.57
C ILE A 49 -3.87 -19.20 -9.93
N VAL A 50 -4.57 -18.74 -10.96
CA VAL A 50 -4.50 -19.34 -12.32
C VAL A 50 -3.08 -19.23 -12.87
N LEU A 51 -2.48 -18.04 -12.84
CA LEU A 51 -1.11 -17.83 -13.32
C LEU A 51 -0.08 -18.63 -12.51
N GLY A 52 -0.30 -18.76 -11.20
CA GLY A 52 0.52 -19.60 -10.33
C GLY A 52 0.44 -21.08 -10.72
N ALA A 53 -0.77 -21.59 -10.95
CA ALA A 53 -1.00 -22.98 -11.38
C ALA A 53 -0.42 -23.26 -12.76
N LEU A 54 -0.47 -22.30 -13.68
CA LEU A 54 0.17 -22.39 -15.00
C LEU A 54 1.70 -22.27 -14.93
N GLY A 55 2.25 -21.97 -13.77
CA GLY A 55 3.69 -21.85 -13.56
C GLY A 55 4.32 -20.60 -14.22
N VAL A 56 3.52 -19.59 -14.52
CA VAL A 56 3.99 -18.32 -15.13
C VAL A 56 5.07 -17.66 -14.26
N ALA A 57 5.03 -17.84 -12.94
CA ALA A 57 6.06 -17.35 -12.02
C ALA A 57 7.48 -17.85 -12.38
N LYS A 58 7.61 -19.00 -13.05
CA LYS A 58 8.91 -19.51 -13.52
C LYS A 58 9.55 -18.62 -14.59
N LEU A 59 8.75 -17.82 -15.31
CA LEU A 59 9.24 -16.87 -16.31
C LEU A 59 10.01 -15.70 -15.67
N GLN A 60 9.82 -15.46 -14.37
CA GLN A 60 10.51 -14.39 -13.63
C GLN A 60 12.05 -14.55 -13.68
N ARG A 61 12.55 -15.79 -13.85
CA ARG A 61 13.98 -16.05 -14.00
C ARG A 61 14.60 -15.45 -15.28
N PHE A 62 13.78 -15.13 -16.27
CA PHE A 62 14.23 -14.52 -17.53
C PHE A 62 14.26 -12.99 -17.46
N ILE A 63 13.73 -12.38 -16.39
CA ILE A 63 13.72 -10.94 -16.22
C ILE A 63 15.13 -10.49 -15.79
N PRO A 64 15.81 -9.65 -16.59
CA PRO A 64 17.12 -9.12 -16.22
C PRO A 64 17.06 -8.29 -14.92
N ARG A 65 18.13 -8.35 -14.16
CA ARG A 65 18.23 -7.57 -12.90
C ARG A 65 18.03 -6.07 -13.09
N SER A 66 18.48 -5.53 -14.24
CA SER A 66 18.30 -4.12 -14.61
C SER A 66 16.81 -3.72 -14.70
N VAL A 67 15.98 -4.60 -15.25
CA VAL A 67 14.52 -4.36 -15.33
C VAL A 67 13.90 -4.35 -13.93
N MET A 68 14.29 -5.28 -13.06
CA MET A 68 13.83 -5.32 -11.68
C MET A 68 14.23 -4.06 -10.91
N LEU A 69 15.46 -3.59 -11.07
CA LEU A 69 15.93 -2.35 -10.44
C LEU A 69 15.18 -1.12 -11.00
N GLY A 70 14.95 -1.06 -12.31
CA GLY A 70 14.16 0.00 -12.92
C GLY A 70 12.73 0.04 -12.40
N PHE A 71 12.10 -1.11 -12.28
CA PHE A 71 10.75 -1.24 -11.70
C PHE A 71 10.69 -0.73 -10.25
N VAL A 72 11.62 -1.17 -9.40
CA VAL A 72 11.65 -0.74 -7.99
C VAL A 72 11.89 0.77 -7.88
N ASN A 73 12.79 1.33 -8.69
CA ASN A 73 13.04 2.77 -8.71
C ASN A 73 11.81 3.56 -9.18
N ALA A 74 11.12 3.08 -10.22
CA ALA A 74 9.88 3.69 -10.69
C ALA A 74 8.79 3.68 -9.61
N LEU A 75 8.62 2.56 -8.89
CA LEU A 75 7.71 2.49 -7.73
C LEU A 75 8.09 3.49 -6.64
N GLY A 76 9.38 3.63 -6.33
CA GLY A 76 9.86 4.61 -5.37
C GLY A 76 9.48 6.04 -5.76
N ILE A 77 9.66 6.40 -7.03
CA ILE A 77 9.28 7.71 -7.57
C ILE A 77 7.76 7.90 -7.51
N MET A 78 6.98 6.91 -7.92
CA MET A 78 5.52 6.98 -7.88
C MET A 78 4.99 7.16 -6.45
N ILE A 79 5.52 6.41 -5.49
CA ILE A 79 5.13 6.54 -4.08
C ILE A 79 5.51 7.93 -3.55
N PHE A 80 6.72 8.39 -3.87
CA PHE A 80 7.17 9.73 -3.46
C PHE A 80 6.26 10.83 -4.03
N THR A 81 5.97 10.80 -5.33
CA THR A 81 5.10 11.82 -5.96
C THR A 81 3.69 11.81 -5.39
N ALA A 82 3.13 10.63 -5.09
CA ALA A 82 1.83 10.52 -4.44
C ALA A 82 1.81 11.12 -3.02
N GLN A 83 2.94 11.12 -2.31
CA GLN A 83 3.02 11.76 -0.99
C GLN A 83 3.06 13.29 -1.07
N LEU A 84 3.46 13.87 -2.21
CA LEU A 84 3.51 15.32 -2.35
C LEU A 84 2.13 15.97 -2.28
N GLU A 85 1.08 15.27 -2.72
CA GLU A 85 -0.30 15.76 -2.60
C GLU A 85 -0.70 15.99 -1.13
N HIS A 86 -0.17 15.21 -0.21
CA HIS A 86 -0.42 15.33 1.22
C HIS A 86 0.37 16.45 1.90
N LEU A 87 1.25 17.12 1.15
CA LEU A 87 2.04 18.27 1.62
C LEU A 87 1.53 19.61 1.05
N ILE A 88 0.43 19.58 0.28
CA ILE A 88 -0.20 20.78 -0.29
C ILE A 88 -1.31 21.23 0.66
N ASP A 89 -1.41 22.55 0.87
CA ASP A 89 -2.44 23.18 1.71
C ASP A 89 -2.50 22.67 3.16
N VAL A 90 -1.34 22.31 3.72
CA VAL A 90 -1.22 21.86 5.10
C VAL A 90 -0.61 22.95 6.00
N PRO A 91 -0.90 22.94 7.33
CA PRO A 91 -0.27 23.84 8.27
C PRO A 91 1.26 23.77 8.19
N TRP A 92 1.92 24.92 8.30
CA TRP A 92 3.39 25.00 8.19
C TRP A 92 4.14 24.07 9.16
N MET A 93 3.52 23.72 10.28
CA MET A 93 4.06 22.80 11.29
C MET A 93 4.27 21.37 10.74
N VAL A 94 3.60 20.99 9.67
CA VAL A 94 3.75 19.67 9.03
C VAL A 94 5.14 19.51 8.44
N TYR A 95 5.70 20.56 7.83
CA TYR A 95 7.01 20.49 7.16
C TYR A 95 8.17 20.14 8.10
N PRO A 96 8.34 20.79 9.27
CA PRO A 96 9.38 20.39 10.23
C PRO A 96 9.12 18.98 10.79
N LEU A 97 7.87 18.56 10.98
CA LEU A 97 7.54 17.19 11.42
C LEU A 97 7.96 16.16 10.36
N VAL A 98 7.66 16.42 9.09
CA VAL A 98 8.11 15.56 7.98
C VAL A 98 9.63 15.53 7.92
N GLY A 99 10.29 16.68 8.03
CA GLY A 99 11.76 16.76 8.07
C GLY A 99 12.35 15.93 9.22
N LEU A 100 11.78 16.03 10.43
CA LEU A 100 12.19 15.23 11.57
C LEU A 100 11.97 13.74 11.32
N GLY A 101 10.84 13.36 10.72
CA GLY A 101 10.56 11.98 10.33
C GLY A 101 11.61 11.42 9.38
N VAL A 102 11.98 12.18 8.35
CA VAL A 102 13.03 11.79 7.39
C VAL A 102 14.38 11.64 8.09
N VAL A 103 14.73 12.55 8.98
CA VAL A 103 15.98 12.47 9.78
C VAL A 103 15.99 11.19 10.62
N ILE A 104 14.92 10.88 11.33
CA ILE A 104 14.82 9.64 12.11
C ILE A 104 14.96 8.42 11.19
N MET A 105 14.28 8.39 10.05
CA MET A 105 14.33 7.28 9.10
C MET A 105 15.74 7.02 8.54
N ILE A 106 16.53 8.08 8.35
CA ILE A 106 17.90 7.98 7.80
C ILE A 106 18.93 7.61 8.88
N PHE A 107 18.81 8.22 10.05
CA PHE A 107 19.86 8.12 11.08
C PHE A 107 19.60 7.00 12.08
N PHE A 108 18.35 6.72 12.42
CA PHE A 108 18.02 5.70 13.43
C PHE A 108 18.52 4.28 13.08
N PRO A 109 18.48 3.81 11.83
CA PRO A 109 19.04 2.50 11.45
C PRO A 109 20.56 2.39 11.66
N LYS A 110 21.26 3.52 11.74
CA LYS A 110 22.72 3.55 12.05
C LYS A 110 23.00 3.34 13.54
N LEU A 111 22.00 3.62 14.40
CA LEU A 111 22.10 3.43 15.85
C LEU A 111 21.73 2.00 16.26
N THR A 112 20.67 1.46 15.67
CA THR A 112 20.19 0.12 15.95
C THR A 112 19.41 -0.47 14.77
N SER A 113 19.61 -1.75 14.52
CA SER A 113 18.85 -2.52 13.52
C SER A 113 17.76 -3.39 14.13
N VAL A 114 17.65 -3.41 15.47
CA VAL A 114 16.68 -4.26 16.18
C VAL A 114 15.26 -3.71 16.06
N ILE A 115 15.11 -2.38 16.12
CA ILE A 115 13.81 -1.73 16.07
C ILE A 115 13.64 -1.09 14.69
N PRO A 116 12.54 -1.36 13.96
CA PRO A 116 12.28 -0.74 12.68
C PRO A 116 12.16 0.78 12.80
N ALA A 117 12.95 1.54 12.02
CA ALA A 117 12.93 3.00 12.05
C ALA A 117 11.53 3.61 11.80
N PRO A 118 10.68 3.07 10.90
CA PRO A 118 9.32 3.57 10.72
C PRO A 118 8.48 3.55 12.02
N LEU A 119 8.62 2.50 12.83
CA LEU A 119 7.90 2.38 14.10
C LEU A 119 8.31 3.49 15.07
N VAL A 120 9.61 3.72 15.19
CA VAL A 120 10.14 4.79 16.05
C VAL A 120 9.68 6.16 15.56
N THR A 121 9.72 6.38 14.25
CA THR A 121 9.26 7.63 13.64
C THR A 121 7.80 7.90 13.99
N ILE A 122 6.91 6.91 13.85
CA ILE A 122 5.49 7.07 14.19
C ILE A 122 5.32 7.38 15.67
N ILE A 123 5.98 6.65 16.57
CA ILE A 123 5.85 6.85 18.01
C ILE A 123 6.36 8.25 18.41
N VAL A 124 7.52 8.67 17.91
CA VAL A 124 8.12 9.97 18.25
C VAL A 124 7.26 11.11 17.71
N LEU A 125 6.86 11.07 16.44
CA LEU A 125 6.08 12.14 15.83
C LEU A 125 4.68 12.23 16.46
N THR A 126 4.00 11.10 16.68
CA THR A 126 2.70 11.07 17.33
C THR A 126 2.79 11.59 18.77
N GLY A 127 3.79 11.13 19.52
CA GLY A 127 4.02 11.61 20.89
C GLY A 127 4.29 13.12 20.93
N LEU A 128 5.07 13.65 20.01
CA LEU A 128 5.38 15.07 19.92
C LEU A 128 4.13 15.90 19.55
N VAL A 129 3.34 15.44 18.59
CA VAL A 129 2.11 16.10 18.16
C VAL A 129 1.11 16.18 19.33
N ILE A 130 0.93 15.08 20.09
CA ILE A 130 0.04 15.02 21.24
C ILE A 130 0.56 15.90 22.38
N ALA A 131 1.85 15.79 22.71
CA ALA A 131 2.45 16.55 23.83
C ALA A 131 2.45 18.05 23.57
N ALA A 132 2.67 18.47 22.35
CA ALA A 132 2.67 19.88 21.96
C ALA A 132 1.27 20.43 21.59
N GLY A 133 0.23 19.58 21.58
CA GLY A 133 -1.14 19.98 21.22
C GLY A 133 -1.26 20.51 19.80
N LEU A 134 -0.46 19.98 18.86
CA LEU A 134 -0.42 20.49 17.48
C LEU A 134 -1.64 19.99 16.69
N THR A 135 -2.31 20.91 16.01
CA THR A 135 -3.39 20.60 15.07
C THR A 135 -2.78 20.35 13.68
N VAL A 136 -2.53 19.10 13.38
CA VAL A 136 -2.01 18.64 12.08
C VAL A 136 -2.94 17.59 11.50
N PRO A 137 -3.03 17.47 10.16
CA PRO A 137 -3.82 16.41 9.54
C PRO A 137 -3.40 15.03 10.04
N THR A 138 -4.38 14.23 10.41
CA THR A 138 -4.18 12.87 10.91
C THR A 138 -4.77 11.85 9.94
N VAL A 139 -4.41 10.58 10.13
CA VAL A 139 -4.97 9.49 9.29
C VAL A 139 -6.49 9.41 9.41
N SER A 140 -7.07 9.78 10.56
CA SER A 140 -8.53 9.83 10.77
C SER A 140 -9.23 10.89 9.93
N ASP A 141 -8.53 11.95 9.54
CA ASP A 141 -9.08 13.01 8.69
C ASP A 141 -9.19 12.59 7.21
N MET A 142 -8.41 11.57 6.82
CA MET A 142 -8.43 11.01 5.46
C MET A 142 -9.59 10.04 5.20
N GLY A 143 -10.27 9.58 6.25
CA GLY A 143 -11.42 8.69 6.15
C GLY A 143 -11.69 7.97 7.47
N LYS A 144 -12.96 7.63 7.69
CA LYS A 144 -13.35 6.83 8.86
C LYS A 144 -12.76 5.43 8.72
N MET A 145 -11.94 5.04 9.70
CA MET A 145 -11.52 3.66 9.79
C MET A 145 -12.73 2.77 10.14
N PRO A 146 -12.84 1.58 9.53
CA PRO A 146 -13.91 0.65 9.88
C PRO A 146 -13.84 0.31 11.38
N GLU A 147 -14.93 0.51 12.10
CA GLU A 147 -15.04 0.17 13.52
C GLU A 147 -15.31 -1.32 13.74
N THR A 148 -15.62 -2.04 12.68
CA THR A 148 -15.95 -3.48 12.71
C THR A 148 -14.97 -4.28 11.88
N LEU A 149 -14.82 -5.56 12.24
CA LEU A 149 -14.09 -6.52 11.41
C LEU A 149 -14.75 -6.65 10.03
N PRO A 150 -13.96 -6.84 8.96
CA PRO A 150 -14.52 -7.05 7.63
C PRO A 150 -15.51 -8.22 7.64
N SER A 151 -16.75 -7.94 7.27
CA SER A 151 -17.74 -8.99 7.01
C SER A 151 -17.49 -9.61 5.63
N LEU A 152 -17.85 -10.89 5.48
CA LEU A 152 -17.87 -11.51 4.16
C LEU A 152 -18.88 -10.76 3.29
N PHE A 153 -18.37 -10.06 2.31
CA PHE A 153 -19.15 -9.24 1.40
C PHE A 153 -19.00 -9.80 -0.02
N ILE A 154 -20.14 -10.08 -0.67
CA ILE A 154 -20.17 -10.47 -2.08
C ILE A 154 -20.44 -9.20 -2.89
N PRO A 155 -19.49 -8.75 -3.73
CA PRO A 155 -19.68 -7.54 -4.50
C PRO A 155 -20.83 -7.70 -5.49
N ASN A 156 -21.73 -6.73 -5.50
CA ASN A 156 -22.85 -6.69 -6.43
C ASN A 156 -22.47 -5.83 -7.66
N VAL A 157 -21.73 -6.44 -8.57
CA VAL A 157 -21.24 -5.78 -9.79
C VAL A 157 -21.93 -6.41 -10.99
N PRO A 158 -22.49 -5.63 -11.93
CA PRO A 158 -23.11 -6.16 -13.13
C PRO A 158 -22.07 -6.86 -14.02
N TRP A 159 -22.40 -8.05 -14.54
CA TRP A 159 -21.54 -8.83 -15.42
C TRP A 159 -21.61 -8.28 -16.85
N THR A 160 -21.08 -7.09 -17.09
CA THR A 160 -21.03 -6.44 -18.40
C THR A 160 -19.60 -6.38 -18.91
N LEU A 161 -19.45 -6.18 -20.23
CA LEU A 161 -18.15 -6.00 -20.86
C LEU A 161 -17.44 -4.74 -20.31
N GLU A 162 -18.22 -3.70 -20.02
CA GLU A 162 -17.72 -2.47 -19.41
C GLU A 162 -17.12 -2.71 -18.02
N THR A 163 -17.80 -3.50 -17.19
CA THR A 163 -17.27 -3.93 -15.90
C THR A 163 -15.95 -4.68 -16.04
N LEU A 164 -15.87 -5.62 -17.00
CA LEU A 164 -14.63 -6.34 -17.25
C LEU A 164 -13.50 -5.40 -17.72
N GLN A 165 -13.80 -4.38 -18.50
CA GLN A 165 -12.83 -3.36 -18.90
C GLN A 165 -12.31 -2.56 -17.70
N ILE A 166 -13.22 -2.10 -16.82
CA ILE A 166 -12.85 -1.37 -15.60
C ILE A 166 -11.97 -2.23 -14.70
N LEU A 167 -12.36 -3.49 -14.49
CA LEU A 167 -11.59 -4.43 -13.67
C LEU A 167 -10.24 -4.79 -14.31
N SER A 168 -10.13 -4.82 -15.65
CA SER A 168 -8.90 -5.16 -16.38
C SER A 168 -7.90 -4.01 -16.45
N LEU A 169 -8.35 -2.76 -16.45
CA LEU A 169 -7.50 -1.57 -16.45
C LEU A 169 -6.48 -1.53 -15.30
N ILE A 170 -6.76 -2.25 -14.23
CA ILE A 170 -5.90 -2.33 -13.05
C ILE A 170 -4.84 -3.44 -13.18
N HIS A 171 -5.03 -4.36 -14.11
CA HIS A 171 -4.09 -5.47 -14.34
C HIS A 171 -3.06 -5.18 -15.44
N ILE A 172 -3.20 -4.06 -16.13
CA ILE A 172 -2.23 -3.55 -17.10
C ILE A 172 -1.27 -2.57 -16.42
#